data_bd64a6bf8c7818853eed704f4cda9a58
#
_entry.id   bd64a6bf8c7818853eed704f4cda9a58
#
_cell.length_a   1.000
_cell.length_b   1.000
_cell.length_c   1.000
_cell.angle_alpha   90.00
_cell.angle_beta   90.00
_cell.angle_gamma   90.00
#
_symmetry.space_group_name_H-M   'P 1'
#
loop_
_entity.id
_entity.type
_entity.pdbx_description
1 polymer ?
#
loop_
_entity_poly.entity_id
_entity_poly.type
_entity_poly.pdbx_seq_one_letter_code
_entity_poly.pdbx_strand_id
1 'polypeptide(L)'
;MNSYRELIVWQKSMQLVRAVYLLLEALPRKELYALDSQMRRAVISIPSNIAEGQGRSTAKEFVHYLSIARGSKYELETQMLICIELGYFSSESAETALGLCDEIGKMINSMISKLSTKL
;
A
#
# COMPACT_ATOMS: atom_id res chain seq x y z
N MET A 1 -1.44 12.93 18.68
CA MET A 1 -1.68 12.81 17.22
C MET A 1 -3.15 13.06 16.94
N ASN A 2 -3.44 14.08 16.20
CA ASN A 2 -4.80 14.53 15.97
C ASN A 2 -5.36 14.14 14.61
N SER A 3 -4.50 13.63 13.71
CA SER A 3 -4.93 13.31 12.36
C SER A 3 -4.08 12.18 11.79
N TYR A 4 -4.70 11.32 10.98
CA TYR A 4 -4.00 10.29 10.23
C TYR A 4 -2.95 10.90 9.28
N ARG A 5 -3.16 12.15 8.87
CA ARG A 5 -2.25 12.86 7.97
C ARG A 5 -0.86 13.05 8.55
N GLU A 6 -0.74 13.00 9.88
CA GLU A 6 0.54 13.13 10.57
C GLU A 6 1.29 11.81 10.66
N LEU A 7 0.63 10.69 10.36
CA LEU A 7 1.30 9.39 10.37
C LEU A 7 2.24 9.25 9.18
N ILE A 8 3.49 8.94 9.48
CA ILE A 8 4.50 8.77 8.42
C ILE A 8 4.12 7.64 7.48
N VAL A 9 3.55 6.55 8.01
CA VAL A 9 3.10 5.44 7.16
C VAL A 9 2.02 5.87 6.18
N TRP A 10 1.12 6.76 6.58
CA TRP A 10 0.11 7.29 5.67
C TRP A 10 0.76 8.16 4.59
N GLN A 11 1.69 9.03 4.99
CA GLN A 11 2.40 9.90 4.05
C GLN A 11 3.17 9.09 3.01
N LYS A 12 3.86 8.04 3.44
CA LYS A 12 4.57 7.14 2.51
C LYS A 12 3.61 6.38 1.62
N SER A 13 2.44 6.02 2.14
CA SER A 13 1.41 5.36 1.33
C SER A 13 0.89 6.28 0.22
N MET A 14 0.79 7.58 0.49
CA MET A 14 0.40 8.56 -0.52
C MET A 14 1.49 8.70 -1.59
N GLN A 15 2.77 8.66 -1.19
CA GLN A 15 3.88 8.64 -2.15
C GLN A 15 3.81 7.39 -3.02
N LEU A 16 3.46 6.26 -2.41
CA LEU A 16 3.32 4.99 -3.14
C LEU A 16 2.21 5.08 -4.19
N VAL A 17 1.09 5.72 -3.88
CA VAL A 17 0.00 5.93 -4.84
C VAL A 17 0.56 6.63 -6.09
N ARG A 18 1.31 7.71 -5.89
CA ARG A 18 1.88 8.46 -7.01
C ARG A 18 2.84 7.60 -7.83
N ALA A 19 3.73 6.87 -7.14
CA ALA A 19 4.72 6.02 -7.81
C ALA A 19 4.04 4.94 -8.65
N VAL A 20 3.00 4.30 -8.11
CA VAL A 20 2.28 3.25 -8.83
C VAL A 20 1.53 3.82 -10.03
N TYR A 21 0.89 4.99 -9.88
CA TYR A 21 0.17 5.61 -11.00
C TYR A 21 1.12 5.92 -12.16
N LEU A 22 2.37 6.31 -11.87
CA LEU A 22 3.37 6.52 -12.92
C LEU A 22 3.72 5.20 -13.61
N LEU A 23 3.88 4.12 -12.83
CA LEU A 23 4.16 2.80 -13.42
C LEU A 23 3.04 2.31 -14.32
N LEU A 24 1.78 2.61 -13.95
CA LEU A 24 0.62 2.16 -14.70
C LEU A 24 0.58 2.74 -16.12
N GLU A 25 1.26 3.86 -16.36
CA GLU A 25 1.33 4.44 -17.70
C GLU A 25 2.03 3.52 -18.71
N ALA A 26 2.85 2.58 -18.21
CA ALA A 26 3.57 1.63 -19.07
C ALA A 26 2.73 0.40 -19.43
N LEU A 27 1.58 0.19 -18.77
CA LEU A 27 0.76 -1.00 -19.03
C LEU A 27 0.03 -0.88 -20.36
N PRO A 28 -0.06 -1.99 -21.13
CA PRO A 28 -0.81 -1.96 -22.37
C PRO A 28 -2.30 -1.82 -22.10
N ARG A 29 -3.01 -1.28 -23.08
CA ARG A 29 -4.43 -0.99 -22.98
C ARG A 29 -5.27 -2.22 -22.63
N LYS A 30 -4.84 -3.41 -23.04
CA LYS A 30 -5.56 -4.65 -22.72
C LYS A 30 -5.64 -4.93 -21.23
N GLU A 31 -4.76 -4.31 -20.42
CA GLU A 31 -4.76 -4.50 -18.97
C GLU A 31 -5.64 -3.49 -18.23
N LEU A 32 -6.30 -2.59 -18.95
CA LEU A 32 -7.06 -1.50 -18.32
C LEU A 32 -8.08 -1.99 -17.30
N TYR A 33 -8.79 -3.08 -17.60
CA TYR A 33 -9.80 -3.63 -16.70
C TYR A 33 -9.31 -4.85 -15.93
N ALA A 34 -8.02 -5.13 -15.96
CA ALA A 34 -7.40 -6.24 -15.24
C ALA A 34 -6.32 -5.72 -14.31
N LEU A 35 -5.03 -5.89 -14.64
CA LEU A 35 -3.93 -5.46 -13.76
C LEU A 35 -3.99 -3.98 -13.41
N ASP A 36 -4.26 -3.12 -14.40
CA ASP A 36 -4.33 -1.67 -14.17
C ASP A 36 -5.36 -1.35 -13.10
N SER A 37 -6.58 -1.82 -13.29
CA SER A 37 -7.70 -1.59 -12.37
C SER A 37 -7.40 -2.16 -10.97
N GLN A 38 -6.87 -3.38 -10.89
CA GLN A 38 -6.57 -4.03 -9.63
C GLN A 38 -5.47 -3.31 -8.85
N MET A 39 -4.43 -2.85 -9.56
CA MET A 39 -3.32 -2.13 -8.92
C MET A 39 -3.76 -0.79 -8.36
N ARG A 40 -4.63 -0.08 -9.08
CA ARG A 40 -5.19 1.18 -8.58
C ARG A 40 -5.96 0.94 -7.29
N ARG A 41 -6.80 -0.09 -7.26
CA ARG A 41 -7.60 -0.41 -6.08
C ARG A 41 -6.71 -0.83 -4.91
N ALA A 42 -5.71 -1.66 -5.17
CA ALA A 42 -4.81 -2.13 -4.11
C ALA A 42 -4.02 -0.97 -3.51
N VAL A 43 -3.44 -0.09 -4.34
CA VAL A 43 -2.62 1.00 -3.82
C VAL A 43 -3.44 2.04 -3.07
N ILE A 44 -4.65 2.35 -3.52
CA ILE A 44 -5.53 3.29 -2.84
C ILE A 44 -6.01 2.72 -1.51
N SER A 45 -6.22 1.42 -1.45
CA SER A 45 -6.66 0.73 -0.24
C SER A 45 -5.68 0.90 0.92
N ILE A 46 -4.38 1.05 0.65
CA ILE A 46 -3.38 1.16 1.71
C ILE A 46 -3.60 2.42 2.55
N PRO A 47 -3.50 3.65 1.99
CA PRO A 47 -3.73 4.84 2.81
C PRO A 47 -5.16 4.95 3.32
N SER A 48 -6.13 4.44 2.56
CA SER A 48 -7.53 4.50 2.97
C SER A 48 -7.77 3.71 4.25
N ASN A 49 -7.20 2.50 4.35
CA ASN A 49 -7.38 1.67 5.54
C ASN A 49 -6.55 2.17 6.73
N ILE A 50 -5.38 2.75 6.48
CA ILE A 50 -4.60 3.37 7.55
C ILE A 50 -5.40 4.52 8.17
N ALA A 51 -5.97 5.39 7.34
CA ALA A 51 -6.78 6.51 7.80
C ALA A 51 -8.03 6.03 8.54
N GLU A 52 -8.72 5.04 7.98
CA GLU A 52 -9.92 4.47 8.60
C GLU A 52 -9.60 3.91 9.97
N GLY A 53 -8.53 3.14 10.09
CA GLY A 53 -8.14 2.52 11.36
C GLY A 53 -7.74 3.54 12.42
N GLN A 54 -7.02 4.58 12.03
CA GLN A 54 -6.58 5.62 12.95
C GLN A 54 -7.78 6.39 13.52
N GLY A 55 -8.86 6.49 12.75
CA GLY A 55 -10.09 7.15 13.18
C GLY A 55 -10.99 6.31 14.06
N ARG A 56 -10.65 5.02 14.27
CA ARG A 56 -11.46 4.15 15.13
C ARG A 56 -11.10 4.37 16.60
N SER A 57 -12.01 3.97 17.49
CA SER A 57 -11.88 4.26 18.91
C SER A 57 -11.09 3.22 19.70
N THR A 58 -10.80 2.05 19.13
CA THR A 58 -10.08 0.99 19.87
C THR A 58 -8.84 0.53 19.13
N ALA A 59 -7.85 0.07 19.91
CA ALA A 59 -6.64 -0.52 19.36
C ALA A 59 -6.96 -1.75 18.50
N LYS A 60 -7.92 -2.55 18.91
CA LYS A 60 -8.34 -3.75 18.17
C LYS A 60 -8.81 -3.39 16.76
N GLU A 61 -9.63 -2.36 16.65
CA GLU A 61 -10.12 -1.91 15.35
C GLU A 61 -8.99 -1.35 14.49
N PHE A 62 -8.08 -0.59 15.10
CA PHE A 62 -6.93 -0.04 14.38
C PHE A 62 -6.06 -1.17 13.80
N VAL A 63 -5.77 -2.20 14.62
CA VAL A 63 -5.02 -3.38 14.16
C VAL A 63 -5.73 -4.06 12.99
N HIS A 64 -7.05 -4.17 13.06
CA HIS A 64 -7.85 -4.76 11.98
C HIS A 64 -7.62 -4.03 10.65
N TYR A 65 -7.73 -2.69 10.66
CA TYR A 65 -7.56 -1.90 9.44
C TYR A 65 -6.10 -1.89 8.96
N LEU A 66 -5.14 -1.89 9.88
CA LEU A 66 -3.74 -2.01 9.52
C LEU A 66 -3.46 -3.35 8.85
N SER A 67 -4.12 -4.41 9.31
CA SER A 67 -3.98 -5.75 8.69
C SER A 67 -4.53 -5.76 7.27
N ILE A 68 -5.65 -5.06 7.02
CA ILE A 68 -6.20 -4.93 5.67
C ILE A 68 -5.21 -4.17 4.77
N ALA A 69 -4.66 -3.07 5.28
CA ALA A 69 -3.67 -2.28 4.54
C ALA A 69 -2.45 -3.13 4.18
N ARG A 70 -1.97 -3.95 5.12
CA ARG A 70 -0.84 -4.85 4.90
C ARG A 70 -1.15 -5.87 3.80
N GLY A 71 -2.35 -6.44 3.83
CA GLY A 71 -2.79 -7.36 2.78
C GLY A 71 -2.82 -6.71 1.40
N SER A 72 -3.31 -5.47 1.34
CA SER A 72 -3.31 -4.70 0.10
C SER A 72 -1.91 -4.44 -0.40
N LYS A 73 -0.95 -4.20 0.51
CA LYS A 73 0.45 -4.01 0.17
C LYS A 73 1.04 -5.28 -0.45
N TYR A 74 0.77 -6.44 0.13
CA TYR A 74 1.23 -7.71 -0.44
C TYR A 74 0.62 -7.96 -1.81
N GLU A 75 -0.65 -7.65 -1.97
CA GLU A 75 -1.34 -7.79 -3.27
C GLU A 75 -0.68 -6.91 -4.32
N LEU A 76 -0.44 -5.64 -3.97
CA LEU A 76 0.19 -4.69 -4.88
C LEU A 76 1.61 -5.12 -5.27
N GLU A 77 2.41 -5.57 -4.30
CA GLU A 77 3.76 -6.06 -4.56
C GLU A 77 3.73 -7.21 -5.57
N THR A 78 2.82 -8.15 -5.37
CA THR A 78 2.66 -9.29 -6.27
C THR A 78 2.30 -8.82 -7.67
N GLN A 79 1.37 -7.86 -7.78
CA GLN A 79 0.95 -7.32 -9.07
C GLN A 79 2.10 -6.61 -9.79
N MET A 80 2.92 -5.86 -9.06
CA MET A 80 4.10 -5.21 -9.65
C MET A 80 5.10 -6.24 -10.15
N LEU A 81 5.32 -7.31 -9.38
CA LEU A 81 6.22 -8.39 -9.80
C LEU A 81 5.68 -9.12 -11.03
N ILE A 82 4.36 -9.29 -11.13
CA ILE A 82 3.73 -9.83 -12.32
C ILE A 82 3.99 -8.93 -13.53
N CYS A 83 3.87 -7.63 -13.36
CA CYS A 83 4.13 -6.69 -14.46
C CYS A 83 5.58 -6.76 -14.93
N ILE A 84 6.53 -6.91 -14.00
CA ILE A 84 7.93 -7.08 -14.34
C ILE A 84 8.12 -8.39 -15.13
N GLU A 85 7.50 -9.46 -14.66
CA GLU A 85 7.58 -10.77 -15.31
C GLU A 85 7.05 -10.71 -16.73
N LEU A 86 5.96 -9.96 -16.94
CA LEU A 86 5.35 -9.81 -18.26
C LEU A 86 6.05 -8.78 -19.14
N GLY A 87 7.06 -8.09 -18.61
CA GLY A 87 7.83 -7.13 -19.38
C GLY A 87 7.15 -5.78 -19.56
N TYR A 88 6.13 -5.46 -18.76
CA TYR A 88 5.44 -4.17 -18.86
C TYR A 88 6.29 -3.02 -18.36
N PHE A 89 7.10 -3.26 -17.34
CA PHE A 89 8.12 -2.32 -16.88
C PHE A 89 9.24 -3.13 -16.21
N SER A 90 10.40 -2.48 -16.05
CA SER A 90 11.57 -3.14 -15.48
C SER A 90 11.54 -3.11 -13.95
N SER A 91 12.31 -3.98 -13.32
CA SER A 91 12.50 -3.94 -11.87
C SER A 91 13.13 -2.60 -11.45
N GLU A 92 13.98 -2.04 -12.30
CA GLU A 92 14.59 -0.74 -12.04
C GLU A 92 13.54 0.38 -12.00
N SER A 93 12.59 0.38 -12.95
CA SER A 93 11.50 1.35 -12.95
C SER A 93 10.63 1.23 -11.72
N ALA A 94 10.47 0.02 -11.19
CA ALA A 94 9.61 -0.25 -10.03
C ALA A 94 10.34 -0.10 -8.69
N GLU A 95 11.63 0.22 -8.69
CA GLU A 95 12.47 0.24 -7.49
C GLU A 95 11.90 1.14 -6.39
N THR A 96 11.51 2.36 -6.74
CA THR A 96 10.96 3.30 -5.77
C THR A 96 9.68 2.76 -5.15
N ALA A 97 8.76 2.26 -5.97
CA ALA A 97 7.48 1.74 -5.48
C ALA A 97 7.68 0.50 -4.60
N LEU A 98 8.55 -0.42 -5.03
CA LEU A 98 8.83 -1.61 -4.23
C LEU A 98 9.52 -1.27 -2.91
N GLY A 99 10.41 -0.27 -2.93
CA GLY A 99 11.07 0.21 -1.71
C GLY A 99 10.09 0.82 -0.74
N LEU A 100 9.12 1.59 -1.23
CA LEU A 100 8.05 2.16 -0.40
C LEU A 100 7.19 1.06 0.20
N CYS A 101 6.85 0.02 -0.56
CA CYS A 101 6.11 -1.12 -0.04
C CYS A 101 6.85 -1.76 1.14
N ASP A 102 8.16 -1.91 1.02
CA ASP A 102 9.00 -2.49 2.07
C ASP A 102 8.96 -1.64 3.34
N GLU A 103 9.16 -0.34 3.20
CA GLU A 103 9.11 0.59 4.32
C GLU A 103 7.74 0.59 5.00
N ILE A 104 6.67 0.67 4.20
CA ILE A 104 5.30 0.68 4.69
C ILE A 104 5.01 -0.61 5.45
N GLY A 105 5.43 -1.75 4.91
CA GLY A 105 5.24 -3.05 5.55
C GLY A 105 5.89 -3.11 6.92
N LYS A 106 7.12 -2.63 7.03
CA LYS A 106 7.85 -2.59 8.32
C LYS A 106 7.16 -1.67 9.31
N MET A 107 6.68 -0.52 8.87
CA MET A 107 5.96 0.43 9.73
C MET A 107 4.64 -0.17 10.22
N ILE A 108 3.87 -0.80 9.34
CA ILE A 108 2.61 -1.43 9.72
C ILE A 108 2.87 -2.54 10.74
N ASN A 109 3.85 -3.39 10.50
CA ASN A 109 4.19 -4.46 11.43
C ASN A 109 4.56 -3.92 12.81
N SER A 110 5.36 -2.85 12.85
CA SER A 110 5.74 -2.20 14.11
C SER A 110 4.51 -1.64 14.83
N MET A 111 3.61 -0.99 14.10
CA MET A 111 2.39 -0.42 14.69
C MET A 111 1.47 -1.51 15.23
N ILE A 112 1.29 -2.59 14.47
CA ILE A 112 0.47 -3.73 14.91
C ILE A 112 1.05 -4.32 16.20
N SER A 113 2.38 -4.50 16.24
CA SER A 113 3.05 -5.04 17.41
C SER A 113 2.81 -4.17 18.65
N LYS A 114 2.97 -2.86 18.52
CA LYS A 114 2.77 -1.92 19.63
C LYS A 114 1.33 -1.86 20.09
N LEU A 115 0.38 -1.83 19.13
CA LEU A 115 -1.04 -1.79 19.45
C LEU A 115 -1.53 -3.09 20.08
N SER A 116 -0.95 -4.21 19.69
CA SER A 116 -1.36 -5.53 20.19
C SER A 116 -1.07 -5.68 21.68
N THR A 117 -0.12 -4.93 22.24
CA THR A 117 0.13 -4.95 23.68
C THR A 117 -1.00 -4.32 24.47
N LYS A 118 -1.92 -3.62 23.81
CA LYS A 118 -3.06 -2.95 24.45
C LYS A 118 -4.37 -3.72 24.30
N LEU A 119 -4.32 -4.88 23.67
CA LEU A 119 -5.52 -5.70 23.44
C LEU A 119 -5.90 -6.56 24.64
#